data_e627aa58553a5e2ae9a5ebabee0cbf2f
#
_entry.id   e627aa58553a5e2ae9a5ebabee0cbf2f
#
_cell.length_a   1.000
_cell.length_b   1.000
_cell.length_c   1.000
_cell.angle_alpha   90.00
_cell.angle_beta   90.00
_cell.angle_gamma   90.00
#
_symmetry.space_group_name_H-M   'P 1'
#
loop_
_entity.id
_entity.type
_entity.pdbx_description
1 polymer ?
#
loop_
_entity_poly.entity_id
_entity_poly.type
_entity_poly.pdbx_seq_one_letter_code
_entity_poly.pdbx_strand_id
1 'polypeptide(L)'
;MLIGHFTEQPWQDDNSGLMGTQSTDLSISNEHYNPNVGAHLYNRYLDEKVYAEEMGFDALMLNEHHSTPFCMQGVTNVGASILARITNKAKIIILGNVLPIWDDPLWLAEQLAMIDMISHGRLVSGFVRGGGRESYAHNSPPHFNRERFEEAHDFIIKAWSDPGPFRWEGKHYHYRYVNPWARPLQQPHPPIWIPSTVSVETVKWTAAHRYPLVLLATKLEPTKEAFQLYHDTAAELGYESGTQNVAYLWKVHVDETEEKAEEVGRKYLSGVSNPFLAGNEGQVNPAIMNLPGHTSVSYTHLTLPTKA
;
A
#
# COMPACT_ATOMS: atom_id res chain seq x y z
N MET A 1 10.62 0.88 19.24
CA MET A 1 10.02 1.56 18.07
C MET A 1 10.60 0.90 16.83
N LEU A 2 9.77 0.58 15.83
CA LEU A 2 10.24 0.02 14.56
C LEU A 2 10.45 1.17 13.57
N ILE A 3 11.61 1.21 12.91
CA ILE A 3 11.94 2.20 11.89
C ILE A 3 12.11 1.50 10.56
N GLY A 4 11.27 1.85 9.59
CA GLY A 4 11.28 1.26 8.26
C GLY A 4 11.72 2.22 7.17
N HIS A 5 12.43 1.71 6.18
CA HIS A 5 12.78 2.44 4.97
C HIS A 5 11.70 2.27 3.91
N PHE A 6 11.15 3.39 3.45
CA PHE A 6 10.13 3.44 2.39
C PHE A 6 10.52 4.41 1.28
N THR A 7 10.21 4.06 0.06
CA THR A 7 10.23 4.95 -1.11
C THR A 7 9.16 4.51 -2.09
N GLU A 8 8.53 5.47 -2.78
CA GLU A 8 7.55 5.20 -3.84
C GLU A 8 8.17 4.56 -5.09
N GLN A 9 9.49 4.55 -5.20
CA GLN A 9 10.23 4.06 -6.37
C GLN A 9 9.74 4.69 -7.68
N PRO A 10 9.76 6.03 -7.77
CA PRO A 10 9.22 6.73 -8.92
C PRO A 10 10.10 6.56 -10.16
N TRP A 11 9.50 6.78 -11.32
CA TRP A 11 10.27 6.94 -12.56
C TRP A 11 11.17 8.18 -12.47
N GLN A 12 12.44 8.01 -12.80
CA GLN A 12 13.47 9.06 -12.78
C GLN A 12 14.31 8.98 -14.05
N ASP A 13 13.98 9.84 -15.03
CA ASP A 13 14.74 9.97 -16.28
C ASP A 13 14.71 11.44 -16.71
N ASP A 14 15.87 12.08 -16.70
CA ASP A 14 16.04 13.50 -17.09
C ASP A 14 15.59 13.78 -18.52
N ASN A 15 15.64 12.77 -19.41
CA ASN A 15 15.30 12.91 -20.81
C ASN A 15 13.80 12.70 -21.09
N SER A 16 13.05 12.17 -20.14
CA SER A 16 11.62 11.88 -20.32
C SER A 16 10.71 13.11 -20.22
N GLY A 17 11.23 14.23 -19.70
CA GLY A 17 10.42 15.39 -19.32
C GLY A 17 9.51 15.17 -18.10
N LEU A 18 9.61 13.99 -17.47
CA LEU A 18 8.81 13.59 -16.30
C LEU A 18 9.59 13.63 -14.99
N MET A 19 10.83 14.15 -15.02
CA MET A 19 11.67 14.27 -13.83
C MET A 19 10.96 15.05 -12.72
N GLY A 20 10.94 14.48 -11.52
CA GLY A 20 10.26 15.09 -10.38
C GLY A 20 8.73 15.07 -10.44
N THR A 21 8.16 14.50 -11.47
CA THR A 21 6.71 14.28 -11.54
C THR A 21 6.30 13.24 -10.49
N GLN A 22 5.46 13.67 -9.56
CA GLN A 22 4.75 12.77 -8.64
C GLN A 22 3.31 12.55 -9.13
N SER A 23 3.14 12.56 -10.43
CA SER A 23 1.82 12.44 -11.03
C SER A 23 1.33 11.00 -10.94
N THR A 24 0.14 10.87 -10.41
CA THR A 24 -0.66 9.65 -10.45
C THR A 24 -1.67 9.69 -11.60
N ASP A 25 -1.44 10.55 -12.58
CA ASP A 25 -2.28 10.69 -13.76
C ASP A 25 -2.09 9.50 -14.71
N LEU A 26 -3.16 8.76 -14.94
CA LEU A 26 -3.17 7.59 -15.82
C LEU A 26 -3.17 7.95 -17.31
N SER A 27 -3.27 9.23 -17.66
CA SER A 27 -3.19 9.68 -19.06
C SER A 27 -1.76 9.86 -19.57
N ILE A 28 -0.76 9.78 -18.68
CA ILE A 28 0.64 9.87 -19.09
C ILE A 28 1.00 8.62 -19.89
N SER A 29 1.40 8.83 -21.14
CA SER A 29 1.77 7.74 -22.04
C SER A 29 3.04 7.02 -21.57
N ASN A 30 3.06 5.70 -21.68
CA ASN A 30 4.26 4.91 -21.44
C ASN A 30 5.29 4.98 -22.60
N GLU A 31 5.03 5.78 -23.64
CA GLU A 31 6.03 6.08 -24.68
C GLU A 31 7.27 6.79 -24.10
N HIS A 32 7.12 7.45 -22.95
CA HIS A 32 8.22 8.07 -22.20
C HIS A 32 9.10 7.04 -21.44
N TYR A 33 8.67 5.78 -21.38
CA TYR A 33 9.40 4.75 -20.65
C TYR A 33 10.58 4.23 -21.47
N ASN A 34 11.79 4.39 -20.94
CA ASN A 34 13.01 3.83 -21.49
C ASN A 34 13.38 2.54 -20.75
N PRO A 35 13.33 1.36 -21.40
CA PRO A 35 13.63 0.07 -20.73
C PRO A 35 15.02 -0.01 -20.09
N ASN A 36 16.03 0.66 -20.66
CA ASN A 36 17.37 0.66 -20.09
C ASN A 36 17.44 1.46 -18.78
N VAL A 37 16.76 2.61 -18.74
CA VAL A 37 16.62 3.42 -17.51
C VAL A 37 15.78 2.63 -16.49
N GLY A 38 14.69 2.01 -16.92
CA GLY A 38 13.87 1.16 -16.05
C GLY A 38 14.65 0.01 -15.42
N ALA A 39 15.46 -0.71 -16.21
CA ALA A 39 16.31 -1.77 -15.69
C ALA A 39 17.30 -1.26 -14.65
N HIS A 40 17.93 -0.09 -14.88
CA HIS A 40 18.79 0.53 -13.89
C HIS A 40 18.02 0.91 -12.59
N LEU A 41 16.88 1.57 -12.73
CA LEU A 41 16.08 2.02 -11.56
C LEU A 41 15.56 0.86 -10.70
N TYR A 42 15.06 -0.22 -11.31
CA TYR A 42 14.63 -1.40 -10.54
C TYR A 42 15.77 -1.98 -9.69
N ASN A 43 16.96 -2.15 -10.28
CA ASN A 43 18.11 -2.67 -9.53
C ASN A 43 18.55 -1.68 -8.45
N ARG A 44 18.67 -0.39 -8.79
CA ARG A 44 19.01 0.65 -7.81
C ARG A 44 18.06 0.65 -6.59
N TYR A 45 16.75 0.55 -6.81
CA TYR A 45 15.80 0.52 -5.69
C TYR A 45 15.91 -0.73 -4.83
N LEU A 46 16.30 -1.86 -5.40
CA LEU A 46 16.62 -3.07 -4.62
C LEU A 46 17.91 -2.87 -3.81
N ASP A 47 18.96 -2.31 -4.42
CA ASP A 47 20.22 -2.00 -3.74
C ASP A 47 20.01 -0.99 -2.59
N GLU A 48 19.18 0.03 -2.77
CA GLU A 48 18.79 0.96 -1.70
C GLU A 48 18.15 0.24 -0.51
N LYS A 49 17.33 -0.78 -0.75
CA LYS A 49 16.72 -1.58 0.32
C LYS A 49 17.75 -2.45 1.04
N VAL A 50 18.68 -3.07 0.30
CA VAL A 50 19.77 -3.83 0.92
C VAL A 50 20.64 -2.92 1.77
N TYR A 51 21.00 -1.75 1.25
CA TYR A 51 21.77 -0.76 2.00
C TYR A 51 21.03 -0.27 3.26
N ALA A 52 19.70 -0.09 3.18
CA ALA A 52 18.92 0.27 4.35
C ALA A 52 18.98 -0.82 5.46
N GLU A 53 18.95 -2.10 5.09
CA GLU A 53 19.17 -3.18 6.07
C GLU A 53 20.57 -3.11 6.70
N GLU A 54 21.62 -2.86 5.89
CA GLU A 54 22.99 -2.71 6.37
C GLU A 54 23.14 -1.54 7.34
N MET A 55 22.40 -0.45 7.11
CA MET A 55 22.36 0.72 7.98
C MET A 55 21.50 0.53 9.24
N GLY A 56 20.85 -0.63 9.39
CA GLY A 56 20.14 -1.00 10.60
C GLY A 56 18.67 -0.61 10.64
N PHE A 57 18.04 -0.35 9.51
CA PHE A 57 16.58 -0.22 9.47
C PHE A 57 15.91 -1.55 9.83
N ASP A 58 14.86 -1.49 10.64
CA ASP A 58 14.12 -2.67 11.11
C ASP A 58 13.24 -3.28 10.02
N ALA A 59 12.87 -2.48 9.01
CA ALA A 59 11.95 -2.90 7.95
C ALA A 59 12.26 -2.25 6.60
N LEU A 60 12.01 -3.02 5.54
CA LEU A 60 12.05 -2.61 4.14
C LEU A 60 10.62 -2.59 3.63
N MET A 61 10.14 -1.41 3.27
CA MET A 61 8.74 -1.21 2.92
C MET A 61 8.57 -1.02 1.41
N LEU A 62 7.54 -1.64 0.87
CA LEU A 62 7.17 -1.61 -0.55
C LEU A 62 5.70 -1.24 -0.68
N ASN A 63 5.34 -0.61 -1.79
CA ASN A 63 3.94 -0.30 -2.14
C ASN A 63 3.62 -0.75 -3.56
N GLU A 64 2.36 -0.55 -3.97
CA GLU A 64 1.85 -0.94 -5.26
C GLU A 64 1.03 0.20 -5.87
N HIS A 65 1.43 0.65 -7.07
CA HIS A 65 0.65 1.56 -7.90
C HIS A 65 0.81 1.17 -9.37
N HIS A 66 -0.23 1.37 -10.15
CA HIS A 66 -0.30 0.86 -11.51
C HIS A 66 -0.39 1.98 -12.54
N SER A 67 0.18 1.74 -13.73
CA SER A 67 0.02 2.56 -14.93
C SER A 67 0.42 4.04 -14.75
N THR A 68 1.43 4.32 -13.92
CA THR A 68 1.83 5.69 -13.60
C THR A 68 3.34 5.78 -13.34
N PRO A 69 4.01 6.90 -13.69
CA PRO A 69 5.41 7.14 -13.35
C PRO A 69 5.66 7.41 -11.86
N PHE A 70 4.59 7.60 -11.07
CA PHE A 70 4.68 7.82 -9.63
C PHE A 70 5.34 6.67 -8.87
N CYS A 71 5.08 5.44 -9.32
CA CYS A 71 5.63 4.23 -8.71
C CYS A 71 5.85 3.16 -9.78
N MET A 72 7.06 2.63 -9.85
CA MET A 72 7.41 1.57 -10.81
C MET A 72 6.99 0.17 -10.32
N GLN A 73 6.53 0.04 -9.08
CA GLN A 73 6.12 -1.23 -8.47
C GLN A 73 4.66 -1.56 -8.81
N GLY A 74 4.41 -1.91 -10.07
CA GLY A 74 3.10 -2.43 -10.50
C GLY A 74 2.80 -3.84 -9.97
N VAL A 75 3.84 -4.59 -9.56
CA VAL A 75 3.71 -5.91 -8.92
C VAL A 75 4.65 -5.96 -7.73
N THR A 76 4.22 -5.43 -6.60
CA THR A 76 5.06 -5.28 -5.41
C THR A 76 5.59 -6.61 -4.88
N ASN A 77 4.85 -7.71 -5.08
CA ASN A 77 5.24 -9.05 -4.64
C ASN A 77 6.50 -9.57 -5.34
N VAL A 78 6.82 -9.09 -6.55
CA VAL A 78 8.08 -9.41 -7.23
C VAL A 78 9.26 -8.80 -6.45
N GLY A 79 9.19 -7.51 -6.13
CA GLY A 79 10.20 -6.86 -5.30
C GLY A 79 10.34 -7.49 -3.92
N ALA A 80 9.22 -7.77 -3.27
CA ALA A 80 9.21 -8.45 -1.96
C ALA A 80 9.85 -9.84 -2.01
N SER A 81 9.62 -10.62 -3.08
CA SER A 81 10.23 -11.94 -3.28
C SER A 81 11.75 -11.86 -3.44
N ILE A 82 12.23 -10.87 -4.19
CA ILE A 82 13.67 -10.64 -4.34
C ILE A 82 14.29 -10.27 -3.00
N LEU A 83 13.71 -9.29 -2.30
CA LEU A 83 14.19 -8.86 -0.97
C LEU A 83 14.14 -10.01 0.05
N ALA A 84 13.13 -10.87 0.00
CA ALA A 84 13.03 -12.04 0.85
C ALA A 84 14.28 -12.96 0.73
N ARG A 85 14.88 -13.02 -0.46
CA ARG A 85 16.06 -13.85 -0.73
C ARG A 85 17.39 -13.17 -0.49
N ILE A 86 17.50 -11.86 -0.80
CA ILE A 86 18.78 -11.13 -0.75
C ILE A 86 19.03 -10.38 0.57
N THR A 87 18.06 -10.30 1.45
CA THR A 87 18.17 -9.69 2.79
C THR A 87 18.02 -10.75 3.89
N ASN A 88 18.41 -10.44 5.14
CA ASN A 88 18.53 -11.46 6.17
C ASN A 88 17.82 -11.15 7.49
N LYS A 89 17.61 -9.87 7.83
CA LYS A 89 17.17 -9.44 9.17
C LYS A 89 15.91 -8.59 9.14
N ALA A 90 15.89 -7.58 8.28
CA ALA A 90 14.81 -6.61 8.24
C ALA A 90 13.48 -7.27 7.85
N LYS A 91 12.40 -6.80 8.45
CA LYS A 91 11.05 -7.19 8.00
C LYS A 91 10.79 -6.69 6.58
N ILE A 92 10.05 -7.44 5.83
CA ILE A 92 9.58 -7.04 4.49
C ILE A 92 8.12 -6.67 4.64
N ILE A 93 7.82 -5.37 4.55
CA ILE A 93 6.47 -4.86 4.75
C ILE A 93 5.89 -4.39 3.42
N ILE A 94 4.85 -5.03 2.98
CA ILE A 94 4.09 -4.61 1.80
C ILE A 94 3.03 -3.60 2.26
N LEU A 95 3.06 -2.36 1.73
CA LEU A 95 2.16 -1.25 2.11
C LEU A 95 1.24 -0.80 0.96
N GLY A 96 0.48 -1.57 0.27
CA GLY A 96 0.03 -2.93 0.47
C GLY A 96 -0.54 -3.45 -0.84
N ASN A 97 -0.89 -4.71 -0.85
CA ASN A 97 -1.64 -5.25 -1.98
C ASN A 97 -3.05 -4.65 -2.05
N VAL A 98 -3.45 -4.22 -3.23
CA VAL A 98 -4.78 -3.63 -3.48
C VAL A 98 -5.78 -4.76 -3.69
N LEU A 99 -6.38 -5.28 -2.61
CA LEU A 99 -7.20 -6.49 -2.69
C LEU A 99 -8.34 -6.45 -3.74
N PRO A 100 -9.06 -5.32 -3.92
CA PRO A 100 -10.19 -5.29 -4.84
C PRO A 100 -9.85 -5.50 -6.32
N ILE A 101 -8.61 -5.29 -6.73
CA ILE A 101 -8.19 -5.48 -8.13
C ILE A 101 -7.80 -6.93 -8.45
N TRP A 102 -7.67 -7.78 -7.44
CA TRP A 102 -7.36 -9.18 -7.64
C TRP A 102 -8.65 -9.97 -7.95
N ASP A 103 -8.73 -10.51 -9.16
CA ASP A 103 -9.81 -11.42 -9.55
C ASP A 103 -9.61 -12.82 -8.96
N ASP A 104 -8.37 -13.15 -8.61
CA ASP A 104 -7.99 -14.40 -7.96
C ASP A 104 -7.21 -14.14 -6.66
N PRO A 105 -7.90 -13.88 -5.52
CA PRO A 105 -7.25 -13.73 -4.22
C PRO A 105 -6.55 -15.00 -3.70
N LEU A 106 -6.87 -16.20 -4.23
CA LEU A 106 -6.12 -17.41 -3.91
C LEU A 106 -4.69 -17.31 -4.42
N TRP A 107 -4.51 -16.80 -5.62
CA TRP A 107 -3.17 -16.60 -6.20
C TRP A 107 -2.34 -15.61 -5.39
N LEU A 108 -2.97 -14.54 -4.88
CA LEU A 108 -2.31 -13.61 -3.97
C LEU A 108 -1.91 -14.29 -2.65
N ALA A 109 -2.81 -15.10 -2.08
CA ALA A 109 -2.53 -15.84 -0.84
C ALA A 109 -1.33 -16.78 -0.98
N GLU A 110 -1.21 -17.49 -2.10
CA GLU A 110 -0.06 -18.36 -2.40
C GLU A 110 1.25 -17.56 -2.55
N GLN A 111 1.22 -16.43 -3.27
CA GLN A 111 2.40 -15.56 -3.42
C GLN A 111 2.91 -15.07 -2.07
N LEU A 112 2.03 -14.56 -1.23
CA LEU A 112 2.41 -14.04 0.09
C LEU A 112 2.92 -15.14 1.02
N ALA A 113 2.31 -16.34 0.97
CA ALA A 113 2.80 -17.50 1.71
C ALA A 113 4.22 -17.91 1.26
N MET A 114 4.49 -17.89 -0.05
CA MET A 114 5.83 -18.17 -0.58
C MET A 114 6.85 -17.13 -0.14
N ILE A 115 6.51 -15.84 -0.18
CA ILE A 115 7.37 -14.75 0.31
C ILE A 115 7.68 -14.93 1.80
N ASP A 116 6.68 -15.30 2.59
CA ASP A 116 6.86 -15.56 4.01
C ASP A 116 7.83 -16.73 4.29
N MET A 117 7.69 -17.83 3.57
CA MET A 117 8.60 -18.96 3.66
C MET A 117 10.02 -18.61 3.20
N ILE A 118 10.19 -17.94 2.04
CA ILE A 118 11.50 -17.55 1.50
C ILE A 118 12.21 -16.59 2.44
N SER A 119 11.46 -15.67 3.05
CA SER A 119 12.00 -14.70 4.01
C SER A 119 12.23 -15.27 5.41
N HIS A 120 11.91 -16.53 5.66
CA HIS A 120 11.95 -17.15 6.99
C HIS A 120 11.10 -16.39 8.03
N GLY A 121 9.86 -16.02 7.67
CA GLY A 121 8.91 -15.39 8.60
C GLY A 121 9.15 -13.91 8.83
N ARG A 122 9.73 -13.20 7.86
CA ARG A 122 9.95 -11.74 7.95
C ARG A 122 8.88 -10.92 7.25
N LEU A 123 7.94 -11.55 6.54
CA LEU A 123 6.87 -10.86 5.84
C LEU A 123 5.89 -10.20 6.82
N VAL A 124 5.49 -8.99 6.50
CA VAL A 124 4.29 -8.32 7.02
C VAL A 124 3.41 -7.99 5.81
N SER A 125 2.23 -8.57 5.77
CA SER A 125 1.28 -8.37 4.67
C SER A 125 0.47 -7.10 4.91
N GLY A 126 0.59 -6.11 4.03
CA GLY A 126 -0.27 -4.95 4.05
C GLY A 126 -1.38 -5.09 3.02
N PHE A 127 -2.60 -4.79 3.42
CA PHE A 127 -3.76 -4.82 2.54
C PHE A 127 -4.42 -3.46 2.44
N VAL A 128 -4.71 -3.02 1.23
CA VAL A 128 -5.38 -1.75 0.97
C VAL A 128 -6.63 -1.95 0.12
N ARG A 129 -7.61 -1.09 0.38
CA ARG A 129 -8.79 -1.02 -0.46
C ARG A 129 -8.50 -0.42 -1.83
N GLY A 130 -7.43 0.36 -1.93
CA GLY A 130 -7.10 1.12 -3.12
C GLY A 130 -8.05 2.29 -3.38
N GLY A 131 -7.72 3.05 -4.38
CA GLY A 131 -8.52 4.16 -4.91
C GLY A 131 -9.10 3.83 -6.29
N GLY A 132 -9.94 4.73 -6.80
CA GLY A 132 -10.54 4.56 -8.14
C GLY A 132 -9.53 4.42 -9.28
N ARG A 133 -8.32 4.96 -9.12
CA ARG A 133 -7.24 4.84 -10.11
C ARG A 133 -6.76 3.40 -10.27
N GLU A 134 -6.52 2.71 -9.16
CA GLU A 134 -6.09 1.31 -9.18
C GLU A 134 -7.19 0.43 -9.79
N SER A 135 -8.43 0.68 -9.41
CA SER A 135 -9.58 -0.01 -10.00
C SER A 135 -9.68 0.23 -11.50
N TYR A 136 -9.44 1.46 -11.95
CA TYR A 136 -9.45 1.80 -13.37
C TYR A 136 -8.32 1.11 -14.14
N ALA A 137 -7.09 1.16 -13.61
CA ALA A 137 -5.92 0.55 -14.22
C ALA A 137 -6.09 -0.98 -14.40
N HIS A 138 -6.90 -1.62 -13.55
CA HIS A 138 -7.15 -3.06 -13.56
C HIS A 138 -8.57 -3.45 -13.99
N ASN A 139 -9.32 -2.52 -14.59
CA ASN A 139 -10.69 -2.79 -15.05
C ASN A 139 -11.60 -3.39 -13.96
N SER A 140 -11.37 -3.00 -12.70
CA SER A 140 -12.16 -3.44 -11.55
C SER A 140 -13.22 -2.37 -11.20
N PRO A 141 -14.47 -2.75 -10.94
CA PRO A 141 -15.53 -1.79 -10.64
C PRO A 141 -15.36 -1.15 -9.25
N PRO A 142 -15.06 0.16 -9.15
CA PRO A 142 -14.67 0.79 -7.89
C PRO A 142 -15.78 0.84 -6.83
N HIS A 143 -17.05 0.75 -7.24
CA HIS A 143 -18.18 0.75 -6.31
C HIS A 143 -18.27 -0.52 -5.46
N PHE A 144 -17.57 -1.59 -5.85
CA PHE A 144 -17.47 -2.82 -5.07
C PHE A 144 -16.18 -2.91 -4.26
N ASN A 145 -15.31 -1.90 -4.27
CA ASN A 145 -13.99 -2.00 -3.62
C ASN A 145 -14.07 -2.36 -2.14
N ARG A 146 -15.06 -1.84 -1.40
CA ARG A 146 -15.22 -2.20 0.02
C ARG A 146 -15.57 -3.68 0.19
N GLU A 147 -16.57 -4.13 -0.50
CA GLU A 147 -17.06 -5.51 -0.40
C GLU A 147 -16.00 -6.52 -0.90
N ARG A 148 -15.37 -6.22 -2.04
CA ARG A 148 -14.28 -7.06 -2.57
C ARG A 148 -13.07 -7.10 -1.64
N PHE A 149 -12.72 -5.98 -1.01
CA PHE A 149 -11.64 -5.91 -0.03
C PHE A 149 -11.92 -6.81 1.18
N GLU A 150 -13.09 -6.68 1.78
CA GLU A 150 -13.47 -7.44 2.97
C GLU A 150 -13.57 -8.94 2.64
N GLU A 151 -14.21 -9.29 1.53
CA GLU A 151 -14.35 -10.70 1.12
C GLU A 151 -13.01 -11.33 0.74
N ALA A 152 -12.14 -10.62 0.01
CA ALA A 152 -10.80 -11.12 -0.33
C ALA A 152 -9.94 -11.30 0.93
N HIS A 153 -10.02 -10.38 1.88
CA HIS A 153 -9.36 -10.50 3.17
C HIS A 153 -9.79 -11.78 3.89
N ASP A 154 -11.10 -11.97 4.10
CA ASP A 154 -11.63 -13.13 4.82
C ASP A 154 -11.27 -14.44 4.13
N PHE A 155 -11.32 -14.45 2.80
CA PHE A 155 -10.90 -15.58 1.98
C PHE A 155 -9.42 -15.91 2.17
N ILE A 156 -8.53 -14.91 2.11
CA ILE A 156 -7.09 -15.10 2.26
C ILE A 156 -6.77 -15.63 3.66
N ILE A 157 -7.37 -15.06 4.70
CA ILE A 157 -7.18 -15.54 6.08
C ILE A 157 -7.58 -17.00 6.19
N LYS A 158 -8.74 -17.36 5.65
CA LYS A 158 -9.21 -18.76 5.66
C LYS A 158 -8.25 -19.68 4.88
N ALA A 159 -7.79 -19.26 3.71
CA ALA A 159 -6.87 -20.05 2.89
C ALA A 159 -5.53 -20.31 3.59
N TRP A 160 -5.08 -19.40 4.44
CA TRP A 160 -3.85 -19.55 5.23
C TRP A 160 -4.04 -20.38 6.51
N SER A 161 -5.18 -20.24 7.18
CA SER A 161 -5.41 -20.78 8.52
C SER A 161 -6.08 -22.16 8.48
N ASP A 162 -7.05 -22.34 7.64
CA ASP A 162 -7.82 -23.59 7.59
C ASP A 162 -7.15 -24.65 6.72
N PRO A 163 -7.18 -25.91 7.12
CA PRO A 163 -6.74 -27.00 6.24
C PRO A 163 -7.76 -27.19 5.11
N GLY A 164 -7.22 -27.31 3.87
CA GLY A 164 -8.07 -27.69 2.71
C GLY A 164 -8.28 -29.21 2.59
N PRO A 165 -9.04 -29.66 1.57
CA PRO A 165 -9.75 -28.81 0.63
C PRO A 165 -11.07 -28.26 1.17
N PHE A 166 -11.42 -27.06 0.78
CA PHE A 166 -12.73 -26.46 1.05
C PHE A 166 -13.29 -25.74 -0.19
N ARG A 167 -14.53 -25.29 -0.10
CA ARG A 167 -15.18 -24.44 -1.10
C ARG A 167 -15.37 -23.04 -0.53
N TRP A 168 -15.39 -22.05 -1.43
CA TRP A 168 -15.76 -20.67 -1.09
C TRP A 168 -16.91 -20.22 -1.99
N GLU A 169 -18.00 -19.78 -1.40
CA GLU A 169 -19.20 -19.32 -2.09
C GLU A 169 -19.51 -17.90 -1.57
N GLY A 170 -18.71 -16.93 -2.00
CA GLY A 170 -18.88 -15.53 -1.62
C GLY A 170 -19.78 -14.76 -2.58
N LYS A 171 -19.82 -13.44 -2.41
CA LYS A 171 -20.54 -12.53 -3.31
C LYS A 171 -19.74 -12.19 -4.57
N HIS A 172 -18.43 -12.03 -4.43
CA HIS A 172 -17.52 -11.60 -5.46
C HIS A 172 -16.55 -12.70 -5.91
N TYR A 173 -16.28 -13.67 -5.04
CA TYR A 173 -15.33 -14.74 -5.31
C TYR A 173 -15.97 -16.10 -5.09
N HIS A 174 -15.76 -17.01 -6.05
CA HIS A 174 -16.35 -18.36 -6.02
C HIS A 174 -15.29 -19.39 -6.38
N TYR A 175 -14.99 -20.29 -5.44
CA TYR A 175 -14.05 -21.37 -5.65
C TYR A 175 -14.68 -22.72 -5.35
N ARG A 176 -14.70 -23.60 -6.35
CA ARG A 176 -15.16 -24.98 -6.16
C ARG A 176 -14.18 -25.81 -5.34
N TYR A 177 -12.92 -25.41 -5.33
CA TYR A 177 -11.84 -26.11 -4.68
C TYR A 177 -10.75 -25.14 -4.24
N VAL A 178 -10.44 -25.12 -2.94
CA VAL A 178 -9.36 -24.34 -2.34
C VAL A 178 -8.50 -25.27 -1.50
N ASN A 179 -7.25 -25.43 -1.86
CA ASN A 179 -6.30 -26.27 -1.12
C ASN A 179 -4.86 -25.84 -1.43
N PRO A 180 -4.46 -24.60 -1.08
CA PRO A 180 -3.10 -24.13 -1.34
C PRO A 180 -2.08 -24.96 -0.54
N TRP A 181 -1.05 -25.43 -1.22
CA TRP A 181 0.06 -26.13 -0.58
C TRP A 181 1.10 -25.17 -0.02
N ALA A 182 1.22 -23.98 -0.59
CA ALA A 182 1.98 -22.88 -0.01
C ALA A 182 1.19 -22.30 1.18
N ARG A 183 1.60 -22.65 2.39
CA ARG A 183 1.07 -22.07 3.63
C ARG A 183 2.13 -21.23 4.31
N PRO A 184 1.77 -20.10 4.94
CA PRO A 184 2.73 -19.26 5.63
C PRO A 184 3.53 -20.01 6.69
N LEU A 185 4.79 -19.61 6.85
CA LEU A 185 5.63 -20.08 7.96
C LEU A 185 5.15 -19.49 9.28
N GLN A 186 4.77 -18.22 9.28
CA GLN A 186 4.20 -17.54 10.46
C GLN A 186 2.77 -18.04 10.71
N GLN A 187 2.46 -18.38 11.98
CA GLN A 187 1.16 -18.93 12.37
C GLN A 187 0.41 -17.95 13.30
N PRO A 188 -0.93 -17.81 13.16
CA PRO A 188 -1.80 -18.47 12.17
C PRO A 188 -1.61 -17.94 10.74
N HIS A 189 -1.03 -16.78 10.57
CA HIS A 189 -0.68 -16.13 9.31
C HIS A 189 0.35 -15.01 9.55
N PRO A 190 1.00 -14.46 8.50
CA PRO A 190 1.85 -13.29 8.63
C PRO A 190 1.09 -12.11 9.27
N PRO A 191 1.76 -11.27 10.05
CA PRO A 191 1.13 -10.04 10.56
C PRO A 191 0.51 -9.24 9.43
N ILE A 192 -0.70 -8.71 9.66
CA ILE A 192 -1.42 -7.89 8.69
C ILE A 192 -1.40 -6.44 9.16
N TRP A 193 -0.99 -5.54 8.27
CA TRP A 193 -1.04 -4.10 8.49
C TRP A 193 -2.01 -3.46 7.50
N ILE A 194 -2.67 -2.40 7.92
CA ILE A 194 -3.65 -1.69 7.07
C ILE A 194 -3.16 -0.28 6.79
N PRO A 195 -2.48 -0.08 5.65
CA PRO A 195 -2.18 1.26 5.16
C PRO A 195 -3.49 2.00 4.82
N SER A 196 -3.58 3.23 5.29
CA SER A 196 -4.77 4.05 5.11
C SER A 196 -4.41 5.53 5.04
N THR A 197 -5.37 6.30 4.58
CA THR A 197 -5.48 7.72 4.86
C THR A 197 -6.35 7.92 6.11
N VAL A 198 -7.11 8.98 6.19
CA VAL A 198 -7.97 9.28 7.36
C VAL A 198 -9.43 8.78 7.22
N SER A 199 -9.66 7.71 6.45
CA SER A 199 -11.01 7.14 6.28
C SER A 199 -11.52 6.54 7.58
N VAL A 200 -12.56 7.14 8.16
CA VAL A 200 -13.20 6.70 9.42
C VAL A 200 -13.58 5.21 9.39
N GLU A 201 -14.19 4.77 8.30
CA GLU A 201 -14.61 3.36 8.14
C GLU A 201 -13.42 2.41 8.15
N THR A 202 -12.33 2.78 7.46
CA THR A 202 -11.12 1.95 7.42
C THR A 202 -10.46 1.90 8.80
N VAL A 203 -10.38 3.03 9.52
CA VAL A 203 -9.83 3.07 10.88
C VAL A 203 -10.62 2.16 11.81
N LYS A 204 -11.95 2.24 11.80
CA LYS A 204 -12.82 1.39 12.63
C LYS A 204 -12.71 -0.09 12.26
N TRP A 205 -12.70 -0.41 10.98
CA TRP A 205 -12.53 -1.78 10.49
C TRP A 205 -11.18 -2.36 10.94
N THR A 206 -10.11 -1.55 10.84
CA THR A 206 -8.75 -1.94 11.26
C THR A 206 -8.69 -2.24 12.75
N ALA A 207 -9.27 -1.37 13.57
CA ALA A 207 -9.37 -1.58 15.02
C ALA A 207 -10.20 -2.83 15.36
N ALA A 208 -11.33 -3.07 14.66
CA ALA A 208 -12.15 -4.25 14.87
C ALA A 208 -11.40 -5.56 14.62
N HIS A 209 -10.47 -5.57 13.67
CA HIS A 209 -9.60 -6.71 13.37
C HIS A 209 -8.30 -6.73 14.20
N ARG A 210 -8.07 -5.74 15.07
CA ARG A 210 -6.86 -5.57 15.89
C ARG A 210 -5.57 -5.46 15.07
N TYR A 211 -5.68 -5.02 13.81
CA TYR A 211 -4.52 -4.83 12.95
C TYR A 211 -3.85 -3.49 13.20
N PRO A 212 -2.52 -3.40 13.04
CA PRO A 212 -1.85 -2.11 13.02
C PRO A 212 -2.34 -1.22 11.85
N LEU A 213 -2.68 0.01 12.19
CA LEU A 213 -3.05 1.06 11.24
C LEU A 213 -1.81 1.84 10.84
N VAL A 214 -1.55 1.98 9.54
CA VAL A 214 -0.44 2.79 9.02
C VAL A 214 -1.00 3.99 8.28
N LEU A 215 -0.76 5.20 8.79
CA LEU A 215 -1.17 6.42 8.10
C LEU A 215 -0.08 6.95 7.19
N LEU A 216 -0.45 7.22 5.94
CA LEU A 216 0.46 7.58 4.87
C LEU A 216 0.50 9.09 4.67
N ALA A 217 1.59 9.75 5.09
CA ALA A 217 1.91 11.16 4.81
C ALA A 217 0.73 12.14 5.02
N THR A 218 -0.12 11.89 6.00
CA THR A 218 -1.25 12.75 6.36
C THR A 218 -0.78 13.97 7.17
N LYS A 219 -1.58 15.03 7.21
CA LYS A 219 -1.30 16.17 8.11
C LYS A 219 -1.38 15.72 9.57
N LEU A 220 -0.65 16.41 10.43
CA LEU A 220 -0.51 16.03 11.85
C LEU A 220 -1.86 15.92 12.58
N GLU A 221 -2.73 16.91 12.46
CA GLU A 221 -4.00 16.90 13.19
C GLU A 221 -4.94 15.79 12.71
N PRO A 222 -5.22 15.59 11.40
CA PRO A 222 -5.98 14.44 10.93
C PRO A 222 -5.34 13.08 11.33
N THR A 223 -4.01 13.01 11.44
CA THR A 223 -3.32 11.82 11.93
C THR A 223 -3.66 11.52 13.39
N LYS A 224 -3.58 12.55 14.25
CA LYS A 224 -3.94 12.42 15.66
C LYS A 224 -5.40 11.99 15.85
N GLU A 225 -6.32 12.62 15.10
CA GLU A 225 -7.74 12.28 15.13
C GLU A 225 -7.99 10.82 14.72
N ALA A 226 -7.33 10.36 13.66
CA ALA A 226 -7.47 8.97 13.21
C ALA A 226 -6.88 7.97 14.21
N PHE A 227 -5.75 8.28 14.85
CA PHE A 227 -5.18 7.43 15.90
C PHE A 227 -6.08 7.41 17.14
N GLN A 228 -6.62 8.56 17.54
CA GLN A 228 -7.58 8.62 18.64
C GLN A 228 -8.83 7.78 18.33
N LEU A 229 -9.39 7.91 17.13
CA LEU A 229 -10.53 7.10 16.69
C LEU A 229 -10.22 5.59 16.74
N TYR A 230 -8.98 5.19 16.38
CA TYR A 230 -8.55 3.80 16.51
C TYR A 230 -8.59 3.34 17.97
N HIS A 231 -7.99 4.11 18.88
CA HIS A 231 -7.93 3.79 20.30
C HIS A 231 -9.32 3.78 20.95
N ASP A 232 -10.18 4.73 20.62
CA ASP A 232 -11.56 4.78 21.10
C ASP A 232 -12.36 3.55 20.65
N THR A 233 -12.23 3.19 19.36
CA THR A 233 -12.88 1.99 18.81
C THR A 233 -12.35 0.72 19.48
N ALA A 234 -11.05 0.63 19.75
CA ALA A 234 -10.47 -0.50 20.47
C ALA A 234 -11.04 -0.64 21.89
N ALA A 235 -11.17 0.48 22.60
CA ALA A 235 -11.77 0.52 23.94
C ALA A 235 -13.25 0.12 23.91
N GLU A 236 -14.04 0.60 22.95
CA GLU A 236 -15.43 0.19 22.74
C GLU A 236 -15.57 -1.32 22.50
N LEU A 237 -14.57 -1.92 21.81
CA LEU A 237 -14.51 -3.36 21.53
C LEU A 237 -13.88 -4.18 22.68
N GLY A 238 -13.55 -3.55 23.80
CA GLY A 238 -13.10 -4.20 25.02
C GLY A 238 -11.64 -4.67 24.99
N TYR A 239 -10.77 -4.02 24.23
CA TYR A 239 -9.33 -4.29 24.29
C TYR A 239 -8.48 -3.02 24.39
N GLU A 240 -7.31 -3.16 25.02
CA GLU A 240 -6.33 -2.08 25.13
C GLU A 240 -5.47 -2.00 23.88
N SER A 241 -5.33 -0.82 23.31
CA SER A 241 -4.45 -0.54 22.18
C SER A 241 -3.38 0.47 22.57
N GLY A 242 -2.24 0.39 21.91
CA GLY A 242 -1.08 1.25 22.21
C GLY A 242 -0.29 1.60 20.95
N THR A 243 0.93 2.09 21.14
CA THR A 243 1.82 2.51 20.04
C THR A 243 2.17 1.40 19.05
N GLN A 244 2.05 0.14 19.46
CA GLN A 244 2.22 -1.02 18.56
C GLN A 244 1.10 -1.18 17.54
N ASN A 245 -0.04 -0.53 17.75
CA ASN A 245 -1.20 -0.63 16.89
C ASN A 245 -1.30 0.49 15.84
N VAL A 246 -0.39 1.46 15.89
CA VAL A 246 -0.39 2.60 14.98
C VAL A 246 1.00 2.89 14.45
N ALA A 247 1.10 3.24 13.20
CA ALA A 247 2.33 3.63 12.53
C ALA A 247 2.10 4.85 11.64
N TYR A 248 3.15 5.60 11.42
CA TYR A 248 3.09 6.80 10.61
C TYR A 248 4.24 6.82 9.61
N LEU A 249 3.91 7.07 8.35
CA LEU A 249 4.88 7.24 7.29
C LEU A 249 5.07 8.73 7.02
N TRP A 250 6.32 9.18 7.11
CA TRP A 250 6.69 10.57 6.91
C TRP A 250 7.77 10.72 5.85
N LYS A 251 7.73 11.82 5.09
CA LYS A 251 8.81 12.17 4.19
C LYS A 251 9.92 12.83 4.97
N VAL A 252 11.13 12.31 4.86
CA VAL A 252 12.31 12.80 5.57
C VAL A 252 13.41 13.10 4.57
N HIS A 253 14.08 14.23 4.73
CA HIS A 253 15.34 14.54 4.09
C HIS A 253 16.39 14.81 5.16
N VAL A 254 17.56 14.22 4.99
CA VAL A 254 18.71 14.39 5.88
C VAL A 254 19.90 14.89 5.06
N ASP A 255 20.60 15.88 5.56
CA ASP A 255 21.79 16.42 4.93
C ASP A 255 22.88 16.68 5.98
N GLU A 256 24.06 17.13 5.54
CA GLU A 256 25.22 17.41 6.40
C GLU A 256 24.97 18.55 7.40
N THR A 257 24.14 19.53 7.03
CA THR A 257 23.74 20.65 7.89
C THR A 257 22.25 20.91 7.84
N GLU A 258 21.71 21.55 8.89
CA GLU A 258 20.29 21.91 8.97
C GLU A 258 19.89 22.86 7.83
N GLU A 259 20.74 23.83 7.50
CA GLU A 259 20.50 24.81 6.43
C GLU A 259 20.35 24.12 5.07
N LYS A 260 21.24 23.17 4.76
CA LYS A 260 21.15 22.37 3.53
C LYS A 260 19.93 21.50 3.52
N ALA A 261 19.65 20.81 4.62
CA ALA A 261 18.46 19.96 4.74
C ALA A 261 17.18 20.77 4.53
N GLU A 262 17.11 21.98 5.09
CA GLU A 262 15.98 22.88 4.93
C GLU A 262 15.86 23.39 3.48
N GLU A 263 16.94 23.80 2.85
CA GLU A 263 16.96 24.26 1.44
C GLU A 263 16.44 23.19 0.50
N VAL A 264 17.00 21.99 0.59
CA VAL A 264 16.61 20.85 -0.25
C VAL A 264 15.20 20.38 0.08
N GLY A 265 14.85 20.31 1.36
CA GLY A 265 13.50 19.96 1.80
C GLY A 265 12.45 20.93 1.29
N ARG A 266 12.70 22.24 1.35
CA ARG A 266 11.80 23.27 0.77
C ARG A 266 11.66 23.11 -0.75
N LYS A 267 12.73 22.81 -1.45
CA LYS A 267 12.74 22.66 -2.90
C LYS A 267 11.99 21.43 -3.38
N TYR A 268 12.14 20.31 -2.70
CA TYR A 268 11.67 19.02 -3.19
C TYR A 268 10.53 18.38 -2.36
N LEU A 269 10.36 18.74 -1.09
CA LEU A 269 9.34 18.18 -0.23
C LEU A 269 8.14 19.12 -0.01
N SER A 270 8.35 20.45 0.02
CA SER A 270 7.28 21.41 0.32
C SER A 270 6.27 21.59 -0.82
N GLY A 271 6.69 21.37 -2.07
CA GLY A 271 5.80 21.43 -3.24
C GLY A 271 4.95 20.18 -3.47
N VAL A 272 5.19 19.16 -2.66
CA VAL A 272 4.47 17.89 -2.77
C VAL A 272 3.25 17.94 -1.83
N SER A 273 2.17 18.56 -2.30
CA SER A 273 0.85 18.20 -1.78
C SER A 273 0.69 16.70 -1.97
N ASN A 274 0.36 15.97 -0.90
CA ASN A 274 0.08 14.55 -1.01
C ASN A 274 -0.97 14.36 -2.11
N PRO A 275 -0.67 13.70 -3.23
CA PRO A 275 -1.61 13.55 -4.34
C PRO A 275 -2.88 12.77 -3.94
N PHE A 276 -2.83 12.08 -2.80
CA PHE A 276 -3.98 11.40 -2.20
C PHE A 276 -4.85 12.33 -1.34
N LEU A 277 -4.34 13.51 -0.92
CA LEU A 277 -5.04 14.43 -0.02
C LEU A 277 -5.39 15.78 -0.67
N ALA A 278 -4.68 16.18 -1.71
CA ALA A 278 -5.14 17.25 -2.56
C ALA A 278 -6.38 16.72 -3.27
N GLY A 279 -7.54 17.24 -2.96
CA GLY A 279 -8.74 17.01 -3.75
C GLY A 279 -8.38 17.29 -5.20
N ASN A 280 -8.15 16.25 -5.95
CA ASN A 280 -7.67 16.33 -7.33
C ASN A 280 -8.85 16.59 -8.26
N GLU A 281 -9.58 17.67 -8.02
CA GLU A 281 -10.65 18.09 -8.93
C GLU A 281 -10.15 18.42 -10.35
N GLY A 282 -8.81 18.43 -10.56
CA GLY A 282 -8.21 18.76 -11.84
C GLY A 282 -7.35 17.66 -12.49
N GLN A 283 -7.13 16.51 -11.86
CA GLN A 283 -6.15 15.53 -12.35
C GLN A 283 -6.72 14.20 -12.85
N VAL A 284 -8.00 13.99 -12.79
CA VAL A 284 -8.61 12.82 -13.41
C VAL A 284 -9.17 13.24 -14.76
N ASN A 285 -8.68 12.60 -15.83
CA ASN A 285 -9.22 12.83 -17.16
C ASN A 285 -10.74 12.67 -17.14
N PRO A 286 -11.54 13.69 -17.53
CA PRO A 286 -13.00 13.60 -17.53
C PRO A 286 -13.54 12.39 -18.30
N ALA A 287 -12.83 11.91 -19.34
CA ALA A 287 -13.20 10.72 -20.07
C ALA A 287 -13.18 9.44 -19.19
N ILE A 288 -12.33 9.41 -18.16
CA ILE A 288 -12.24 8.30 -17.22
C ILE A 288 -13.41 8.32 -16.23
N MET A 289 -13.88 9.52 -15.87
CA MET A 289 -15.00 9.70 -14.92
C MET A 289 -16.35 9.29 -15.52
N ASN A 290 -16.44 9.25 -16.84
CA ASN A 290 -17.69 8.92 -17.54
C ASN A 290 -17.80 7.43 -17.94
N LEU A 291 -16.84 6.60 -17.56
CA LEU A 291 -16.94 5.17 -17.84
C LEU A 291 -17.99 4.50 -16.94
N PRO A 292 -18.74 3.50 -17.47
CA PRO A 292 -19.69 2.73 -16.67
C PRO A 292 -19.00 2.12 -15.45
N GLY A 293 -19.58 2.32 -14.26
CA GLY A 293 -19.02 1.85 -12.98
C GLY A 293 -18.13 2.86 -12.25
N HIS A 294 -17.72 3.96 -12.87
CA HIS A 294 -17.12 5.09 -12.20
C HIS A 294 -18.22 6.04 -11.73
N THR A 295 -18.71 5.85 -10.52
CA THR A 295 -19.61 6.81 -9.90
C THR A 295 -18.77 7.80 -9.07
N SER A 296 -19.18 9.07 -9.08
CA SER A 296 -18.60 10.15 -8.27
C SER A 296 -18.56 9.86 -6.76
N VAL A 297 -19.25 8.84 -6.33
CA VAL A 297 -19.32 8.39 -4.92
C VAL A 297 -17.96 7.93 -4.38
N SER A 298 -17.04 7.44 -5.23
CA SER A 298 -15.69 7.06 -4.82
C SER A 298 -14.82 8.24 -4.37
N TYR A 299 -15.22 9.47 -4.71
CA TYR A 299 -14.46 10.70 -4.40
C TYR A 299 -15.10 11.53 -3.27
N THR A 300 -16.38 11.36 -2.97
CA THR A 300 -17.05 12.10 -1.89
C THR A 300 -16.55 11.70 -0.49
N HIS A 301 -15.89 10.56 -0.36
CA HIS A 301 -15.26 10.16 0.90
C HIS A 301 -13.87 10.76 1.12
N LEU A 302 -13.32 11.48 0.13
CA LEU A 302 -12.04 12.19 0.24
C LEU A 302 -12.21 13.70 0.52
N THR A 303 -13.42 14.21 0.44
CA THR A 303 -13.74 15.57 0.90
C THR A 303 -14.22 15.51 2.33
N LEU A 304 -13.36 15.92 3.26
CA LEU A 304 -13.83 16.34 4.58
C LEU A 304 -14.94 17.38 4.40
N PRO A 305 -16.05 17.32 5.15
CA PRO A 305 -17.03 18.38 5.11
C PRO A 305 -16.34 19.68 5.55
N THR A 306 -16.09 20.55 4.57
CA THR A 306 -15.81 21.95 4.85
C THR A 306 -17.13 22.56 5.23
N LYS A 307 -17.42 22.62 6.55
CA LYS A 307 -18.30 23.57 7.23
C LYS A 307 -18.78 22.92 8.56
N ALA A 308 -18.73 23.55 9.67
CA ALA A 308 -18.89 24.98 9.93
C ALA A 308 -17.96 25.38 11.05
#